data_61459ae7e2d7849d4733ed808a1f948b
#
_entry.id   61459ae7e2d7849d4733ed808a1f948b
#
_cell.length_a   1.000
_cell.length_b   1.000
_cell.length_c   1.000
_cell.angle_alpha   90.00
_cell.angle_beta   90.00
_cell.angle_gamma   90.00
#
_symmetry.space_group_name_H-M   'P 1'
#
loop_
_entity.id
_entity.type
_entity.pdbx_description
1 polymer ?
#
loop_
_entity_poly.entity_id
_entity_poly.type
_entity_poly.pdbx_seq_one_letter_code
_entity_poly.pdbx_strand_id
1 'polypeptide(L)'
;MQLGTGLFTCQRRPDDDRSMSEIYDEMLELGRVIDDAGLDSAWVSEHHFLEDGYMSGITPALGALAAVTDNIELGPCIALAPLYDSVRFAEDVATIDQIADGRTTLGLSIGSNVDEFDAFGISKDERVDRLTDTVNVLRGAWSEGPLDYKPDFHEISADIDVTPKPAHDVPIMLGGAAKPAVRRAARIGDAWCAPSAISLEGVRKRTEDIENVREHEDIDGDFQVYVLQHGFVGDSREEAWEAMRDGYFYIQRRYEEIFSGEPVDELSDERKQELKEQAIFGTPEQVVDELETYCDALGDDIHFIFRTYHPGTGTEEMAECIRRLGDEVRPELV
;
A
#
# COMPACT_ATOMS: atom_id res chain seq x y z
N MET A 1 5.45 -16.17 7.56
CA MET A 1 5.33 -14.80 7.00
C MET A 1 4.51 -14.83 5.72
N GLN A 2 3.58 -13.88 5.51
CA GLN A 2 2.91 -13.68 4.23
C GLN A 2 3.78 -12.78 3.33
N LEU A 3 3.82 -13.05 2.03
CA LEU A 3 4.64 -12.32 1.07
C LEU A 3 3.79 -11.81 -0.09
N GLY A 4 3.53 -10.51 -0.12
CA GLY A 4 2.88 -9.82 -1.23
C GLY A 4 3.85 -8.98 -2.05
N THR A 5 3.39 -8.44 -3.17
CA THR A 5 4.22 -7.62 -4.06
C THR A 5 3.42 -6.59 -4.85
N GLY A 6 3.99 -6.05 -5.90
CA GLY A 6 3.38 -5.01 -6.74
C GLY A 6 3.65 -3.62 -6.18
N LEU A 7 2.64 -3.01 -5.61
CA LEU A 7 2.49 -1.60 -5.28
C LEU A 7 2.51 -0.75 -6.56
N PHE A 8 1.49 -0.99 -7.38
CA PHE A 8 1.34 -0.33 -8.66
C PHE A 8 1.04 1.17 -8.50
N THR A 9 1.93 1.99 -9.02
CA THR A 9 1.76 3.45 -9.13
C THR A 9 1.36 3.90 -10.53
N CYS A 10 1.55 3.04 -11.51
CA CYS A 10 1.30 3.30 -12.95
C CYS A 10 1.93 4.59 -13.47
N GLN A 11 3.05 5.02 -12.88
CA GLN A 11 3.79 6.20 -13.32
C GLN A 11 4.51 5.92 -14.63
N ARG A 12 4.49 6.90 -15.52
CA ARG A 12 5.25 6.90 -16.77
C ARG A 12 6.45 7.84 -16.66
N ARG A 13 7.63 7.29 -16.73
CA ARG A 13 8.86 8.11 -16.77
C ARG A 13 8.90 8.97 -18.03
N PRO A 14 9.61 10.12 -18.00
CA PRO A 14 9.74 11.00 -19.18
C PRO A 14 10.41 10.36 -20.40
N ASP A 15 11.21 9.32 -20.19
CA ASP A 15 11.91 8.54 -21.21
C ASP A 15 11.15 7.26 -21.63
N ASP A 16 9.93 7.05 -21.14
CA ASP A 16 9.07 5.94 -21.48
C ASP A 16 8.06 6.34 -22.57
N ASP A 17 8.17 5.74 -23.75
CA ASP A 17 7.33 6.04 -24.92
C ASP A 17 5.96 5.34 -24.87
N ARG A 18 5.69 4.48 -23.88
CA ARG A 18 4.41 3.77 -23.75
C ARG A 18 3.27 4.75 -23.43
N SER A 19 2.10 4.44 -23.93
CA SER A 19 0.87 5.13 -23.54
C SER A 19 0.45 4.76 -22.12
N MET A 20 -0.37 5.60 -21.47
CA MET A 20 -0.95 5.25 -20.17
C MET A 20 -1.80 3.98 -20.24
N SER A 21 -2.46 3.69 -21.37
CA SER A 21 -3.21 2.44 -21.55
C SER A 21 -2.32 1.22 -21.46
N GLU A 22 -1.14 1.24 -22.11
CA GLU A 22 -0.17 0.15 -22.05
C GLU A 22 0.39 -0.05 -20.63
N ILE A 23 0.56 1.02 -19.85
CA ILE A 23 0.99 0.93 -18.44
C ILE A 23 -0.10 0.31 -17.55
N TYR A 24 -1.39 0.63 -17.79
CA TYR A 24 -2.48 -0.04 -17.07
C TYR A 24 -2.68 -1.49 -17.51
N ASP A 25 -2.43 -1.82 -18.78
CA ASP A 25 -2.41 -3.20 -19.26
C ASP A 25 -1.28 -4.01 -18.58
N GLU A 26 -0.09 -3.42 -18.43
CA GLU A 26 1.03 -3.98 -17.66
C GLU A 26 0.62 -4.29 -16.20
N MET A 27 -0.06 -3.36 -15.53
CA MET A 27 -0.55 -3.58 -14.16
C MET A 27 -1.45 -4.84 -14.09
N LEU A 28 -2.37 -5.00 -15.04
CA LEU A 28 -3.27 -6.16 -15.08
C LEU A 28 -2.55 -7.46 -15.42
N GLU A 29 -1.55 -7.40 -16.29
CA GLU A 29 -0.68 -8.54 -16.61
C GLU A 29 0.11 -8.97 -15.38
N LEU A 30 0.80 -8.05 -14.71
CA LEU A 30 1.55 -8.32 -13.50
C LEU A 30 0.66 -8.79 -12.35
N GLY A 31 -0.56 -8.28 -12.24
CA GLY A 31 -1.55 -8.78 -11.27
C GLY A 31 -1.85 -10.27 -11.44
N ARG A 32 -2.01 -10.74 -12.69
CA ARG A 32 -2.16 -12.18 -12.99
C ARG A 32 -0.90 -12.97 -12.64
N VAL A 33 0.28 -12.42 -12.96
CA VAL A 33 1.55 -13.10 -12.65
C VAL A 33 1.74 -13.25 -11.14
N ILE A 34 1.33 -12.27 -10.34
CA ILE A 34 1.37 -12.34 -8.87
C ILE A 34 0.47 -13.46 -8.35
N ASP A 35 -0.75 -13.55 -8.87
CA ASP A 35 -1.72 -14.57 -8.50
C ASP A 35 -1.25 -15.99 -8.91
N ASP A 36 -0.78 -16.13 -10.15
CA ASP A 36 -0.25 -17.38 -10.70
C ASP A 36 1.03 -17.86 -9.97
N ALA A 37 1.86 -16.93 -9.49
CA ALA A 37 3.06 -17.23 -8.71
C ALA A 37 2.75 -17.64 -7.27
N GLY A 38 1.49 -17.60 -6.85
CA GLY A 38 1.06 -18.01 -5.52
C GLY A 38 1.53 -17.08 -4.39
N LEU A 39 1.79 -15.81 -4.69
CA LEU A 39 2.05 -14.79 -3.68
C LEU A 39 0.76 -14.43 -2.93
N ASP A 40 0.88 -13.73 -1.80
CA ASP A 40 -0.26 -13.55 -0.90
C ASP A 40 -1.06 -12.27 -1.19
N SER A 41 -0.45 -11.23 -1.80
CA SER A 41 -1.17 -9.97 -2.06
C SER A 41 -0.57 -9.12 -3.20
N ALA A 42 -1.42 -8.22 -3.75
CA ALA A 42 -1.01 -7.15 -4.65
C ALA A 42 -1.64 -5.81 -4.26
N TRP A 43 -0.89 -4.72 -4.44
CA TRP A 43 -1.23 -3.42 -3.90
C TRP A 43 -1.21 -2.33 -4.97
N VAL A 44 -2.05 -1.30 -4.79
CA VAL A 44 -2.00 -0.05 -5.56
C VAL A 44 -1.67 1.12 -4.65
N SER A 45 -1.17 2.23 -5.20
CA SER A 45 -0.86 3.43 -4.43
C SER A 45 -1.46 4.66 -5.08
N GLU A 46 -1.82 5.67 -4.28
CA GLU A 46 -2.56 6.85 -4.71
C GLU A 46 -1.77 8.14 -4.56
N HIS A 47 -1.74 8.93 -5.64
CA HIS A 47 -1.45 10.35 -5.64
C HIS A 47 -2.19 11.06 -6.77
N HIS A 48 -2.41 12.36 -6.63
CA HIS A 48 -3.19 13.15 -7.59
C HIS A 48 -2.36 14.24 -8.24
N PHE A 49 -2.79 14.64 -9.46
CA PHE A 49 -2.27 15.81 -10.21
C PHE A 49 -0.78 15.74 -10.52
N LEU A 50 -0.18 14.55 -10.56
CA LEU A 50 1.20 14.34 -10.96
C LEU A 50 1.30 14.15 -12.49
N GLU A 51 2.25 14.86 -13.13
CA GLU A 51 2.41 14.88 -14.59
C GLU A 51 2.79 13.53 -15.20
N ASP A 52 3.41 12.65 -14.38
CA ASP A 52 3.82 11.31 -14.78
C ASP A 52 2.67 10.27 -14.76
N GLY A 53 1.46 10.72 -14.44
CA GLY A 53 0.27 9.86 -14.41
C GLY A 53 0.20 8.91 -13.24
N TYR A 54 0.86 9.24 -12.10
CA TYR A 54 0.68 8.47 -10.87
C TYR A 54 -0.78 8.14 -10.64
N MET A 55 -1.08 6.90 -10.29
CA MET A 55 -2.45 6.40 -10.17
C MET A 55 -3.28 7.26 -9.21
N SER A 56 -4.32 7.88 -9.73
CA SER A 56 -5.27 8.71 -8.98
C SER A 56 -6.62 8.03 -8.77
N GLY A 57 -6.97 7.07 -9.64
CA GLY A 57 -8.23 6.32 -9.59
C GLY A 57 -8.03 4.91 -9.07
N ILE A 58 -7.77 4.75 -7.75
CA ILE A 58 -7.46 3.44 -7.17
C ILE A 58 -8.67 2.49 -7.17
N THR A 59 -9.89 2.98 -6.95
CA THR A 59 -11.08 2.11 -6.88
C THR A 59 -11.38 1.39 -8.21
N PRO A 60 -11.38 2.04 -9.40
CA PRO A 60 -11.51 1.32 -10.65
C PRO A 60 -10.33 0.39 -10.96
N ALA A 61 -9.11 0.75 -10.56
CA ALA A 61 -7.93 -0.11 -10.73
C ALA A 61 -8.02 -1.37 -9.89
N LEU A 62 -8.43 -1.26 -8.62
CA LEU A 62 -8.66 -2.41 -7.74
C LEU A 62 -9.79 -3.30 -8.24
N GLY A 63 -10.90 -2.72 -8.73
CA GLY A 63 -11.98 -3.50 -9.35
C GLY A 63 -11.51 -4.29 -10.58
N ALA A 64 -10.61 -3.71 -11.38
CA ALA A 64 -10.02 -4.38 -12.53
C ALA A 64 -9.03 -5.50 -12.11
N LEU A 65 -8.19 -5.27 -11.09
CA LEU A 65 -7.32 -6.30 -10.51
C LEU A 65 -8.14 -7.44 -9.90
N ALA A 66 -9.18 -7.14 -9.14
CA ALA A 66 -10.07 -8.13 -8.56
C ALA A 66 -10.73 -9.04 -9.61
N ALA A 67 -11.04 -8.48 -10.78
CA ALA A 67 -11.65 -9.24 -11.88
C ALA A 67 -10.68 -10.14 -12.67
N VAL A 68 -9.37 -9.99 -12.47
CA VAL A 68 -8.33 -10.77 -13.17
C VAL A 68 -7.48 -11.63 -12.26
N THR A 69 -7.80 -11.68 -10.96
CA THR A 69 -7.11 -12.47 -9.92
C THR A 69 -8.13 -13.26 -9.12
N ASP A 70 -7.74 -14.43 -8.61
CA ASP A 70 -8.64 -15.36 -7.95
C ASP A 70 -8.28 -15.60 -6.46
N ASN A 71 -7.01 -15.43 -6.06
CA ASN A 71 -6.52 -15.89 -4.76
C ASN A 71 -5.91 -14.81 -3.88
N ILE A 72 -5.27 -13.80 -4.47
CA ILE A 72 -4.48 -12.81 -3.74
C ILE A 72 -5.34 -11.75 -3.06
N GLU A 73 -4.89 -11.33 -1.89
CA GLU A 73 -5.40 -10.13 -1.22
C GLU A 73 -5.10 -8.87 -2.05
N LEU A 74 -6.04 -7.94 -2.09
CA LEU A 74 -5.95 -6.71 -2.87
C LEU A 74 -6.27 -5.50 -2.01
N GLY A 75 -5.54 -4.41 -2.21
CA GLY A 75 -5.86 -3.18 -1.50
C GLY A 75 -5.03 -1.98 -1.92
N PRO A 76 -5.40 -0.80 -1.45
CA PRO A 76 -4.53 0.35 -1.58
C PRO A 76 -3.48 0.32 -0.45
N CYS A 77 -2.24 0.56 -0.81
CA CYS A 77 -1.18 0.88 0.11
C CYS A 77 -0.53 2.21 -0.35
N ILE A 78 -1.23 3.33 -0.22
CA ILE A 78 -2.33 3.57 0.72
C ILE A 78 -3.28 4.61 0.10
N ALA A 79 -4.60 4.51 0.36
CA ALA A 79 -5.59 5.51 -0.05
C ALA A 79 -5.53 6.77 0.83
N LEU A 80 -5.77 7.94 0.23
CA LEU A 80 -5.79 9.24 0.90
C LEU A 80 -7.19 9.53 1.45
N ALA A 81 -7.57 8.89 2.57
CA ALA A 81 -8.91 8.90 3.14
C ALA A 81 -9.59 10.29 3.22
N PRO A 82 -8.88 11.39 3.58
CA PRO A 82 -9.50 12.72 3.68
C PRO A 82 -10.02 13.28 2.36
N LEU A 83 -9.59 12.74 1.22
CA LEU A 83 -9.95 13.24 -0.12
C LEU A 83 -11.24 12.61 -0.66
N TYR A 84 -11.80 11.62 0.04
CA TYR A 84 -13.02 10.90 -0.37
C TYR A 84 -14.28 11.42 0.32
N ASP A 85 -15.41 11.32 -0.38
CA ASP A 85 -16.71 11.21 0.26
C ASP A 85 -16.78 9.81 0.89
N SER A 86 -16.86 9.75 2.21
CA SER A 86 -16.72 8.51 2.97
C SER A 86 -17.85 7.50 2.70
N VAL A 87 -19.07 7.98 2.41
CA VAL A 87 -20.20 7.09 2.06
C VAL A 87 -20.00 6.50 0.68
N ARG A 88 -19.65 7.34 -0.30
CA ARG A 88 -19.36 6.86 -1.66
C ARG A 88 -18.20 5.88 -1.65
N PHE A 89 -17.18 6.16 -0.87
CA PHE A 89 -16.03 5.28 -0.73
C PHE A 89 -16.41 3.93 -0.09
N ALA A 90 -17.32 3.94 0.91
CA ALA A 90 -17.86 2.69 1.49
C ALA A 90 -18.58 1.82 0.46
N GLU A 91 -19.38 2.43 -0.45
CA GLU A 91 -20.04 1.73 -1.57
C GLU A 91 -19.02 1.15 -2.57
N ASP A 92 -18.02 1.94 -2.95
CA ASP A 92 -17.00 1.54 -3.91
C ASP A 92 -16.17 0.37 -3.37
N VAL A 93 -15.70 0.44 -2.10
CA VAL A 93 -14.94 -0.64 -1.47
C VAL A 93 -15.79 -1.91 -1.28
N ALA A 94 -17.03 -1.78 -0.85
CA ALA A 94 -17.94 -2.93 -0.75
C ALA A 94 -18.17 -3.60 -2.11
N THR A 95 -18.26 -2.80 -3.18
CA THR A 95 -18.40 -3.33 -4.55
C THR A 95 -17.12 -4.06 -4.99
N ILE A 96 -15.95 -3.49 -4.70
CA ILE A 96 -14.65 -4.15 -4.99
C ILE A 96 -14.56 -5.47 -4.23
N ASP A 97 -14.94 -5.48 -2.95
CA ASP A 97 -14.87 -6.69 -2.12
C ASP A 97 -15.84 -7.79 -2.60
N GLN A 98 -17.03 -7.42 -3.10
CA GLN A 98 -17.92 -8.36 -3.77
C GLN A 98 -17.34 -8.96 -5.05
N ILE A 99 -16.58 -8.18 -5.84
CA ILE A 99 -15.88 -8.67 -7.05
C ILE A 99 -14.71 -9.56 -6.65
N ALA A 100 -14.00 -9.17 -5.59
CA ALA A 100 -12.84 -9.88 -5.06
C ALA A 100 -13.22 -11.13 -4.23
N ASP A 101 -14.50 -11.38 -3.96
CA ASP A 101 -14.97 -12.46 -3.09
C ASP A 101 -14.31 -12.46 -1.70
N GLY A 102 -14.24 -11.26 -1.07
CA GLY A 102 -13.76 -11.09 0.30
C GLY A 102 -12.24 -11.02 0.46
N ARG A 103 -11.49 -10.72 -0.59
CA ARG A 103 -10.03 -10.60 -0.58
C ARG A 103 -9.52 -9.16 -0.46
N THR A 104 -10.33 -8.23 0.04
CA THR A 104 -9.96 -6.82 0.12
C THR A 104 -9.44 -6.44 1.49
N THR A 105 -8.30 -5.74 1.55
CA THR A 105 -7.82 -5.00 2.73
C THR A 105 -7.71 -3.52 2.37
N LEU A 106 -8.30 -2.66 3.19
CA LEU A 106 -8.36 -1.23 2.92
C LEU A 106 -7.27 -0.45 3.66
N GLY A 107 -6.18 -0.11 2.97
CA GLY A 107 -5.13 0.74 3.52
C GLY A 107 -5.47 2.23 3.42
N LEU A 108 -5.40 2.97 4.53
CA LEU A 108 -5.77 4.37 4.65
C LEU A 108 -4.67 5.22 5.26
N SER A 109 -4.53 6.45 4.79
CA SER A 109 -3.67 7.47 5.41
C SER A 109 -4.30 8.86 5.40
N ILE A 110 -3.64 9.78 6.14
CA ILE A 110 -4.09 11.18 6.24
C ILE A 110 -3.68 12.06 5.05
N GLY A 111 -2.82 11.55 4.14
CA GLY A 111 -2.21 12.38 3.10
C GLY A 111 -1.20 13.41 3.62
N SER A 112 -0.39 13.96 2.73
CA SER A 112 0.66 14.93 3.06
C SER A 112 0.83 16.06 2.05
N ASN A 113 0.50 15.85 0.78
CA ASN A 113 0.69 16.82 -0.28
C ASN A 113 -0.35 17.95 -0.20
N VAL A 114 0.10 19.19 -0.01
CA VAL A 114 -0.78 20.38 0.10
C VAL A 114 -1.56 20.61 -1.19
N ASP A 115 -0.94 20.41 -2.34
CA ASP A 115 -1.57 20.65 -3.64
C ASP A 115 -2.78 19.73 -3.88
N GLU A 116 -2.73 18.50 -3.37
CA GLU A 116 -3.87 17.57 -3.43
C GLU A 116 -5.05 18.12 -2.60
N PHE A 117 -4.80 18.56 -1.36
CA PHE A 117 -5.83 19.12 -0.50
C PHE A 117 -6.44 20.40 -1.07
N ASP A 118 -5.61 21.30 -1.57
CA ASP A 118 -6.05 22.57 -2.17
C ASP A 118 -6.89 22.33 -3.42
N ALA A 119 -6.48 21.40 -4.28
CA ALA A 119 -7.22 21.06 -5.50
C ALA A 119 -8.60 20.44 -5.23
N PHE A 120 -8.74 19.64 -4.16
CA PHE A 120 -10.02 19.11 -3.72
C PHE A 120 -10.82 20.06 -2.84
N GLY A 121 -10.26 21.23 -2.47
CA GLY A 121 -10.93 22.23 -1.62
C GLY A 121 -11.10 21.77 -0.17
N ILE A 122 -10.20 20.92 0.30
CA ILE A 122 -10.21 20.33 1.65
C ILE A 122 -9.10 20.94 2.47
N SER A 123 -9.41 21.33 3.72
CA SER A 123 -8.39 21.82 4.64
C SER A 123 -7.45 20.67 5.07
N LYS A 124 -6.15 20.83 4.82
CA LYS A 124 -5.14 19.87 5.30
C LYS A 124 -5.12 19.76 6.83
N ASP A 125 -5.54 20.77 7.55
CA ASP A 125 -5.60 20.74 9.02
C ASP A 125 -6.67 19.77 9.54
N GLU A 126 -7.70 19.50 8.75
CA GLU A 126 -8.78 18.55 9.07
C GLU A 126 -8.42 17.08 8.78
N ARG A 127 -7.29 16.80 8.14
CA ARG A 127 -6.97 15.46 7.61
C ARG A 127 -7.01 14.31 8.63
N VAL A 128 -6.66 14.59 9.89
CA VAL A 128 -6.69 13.57 10.95
C VAL A 128 -8.11 13.25 11.36
N ASP A 129 -8.94 14.29 11.52
CA ASP A 129 -10.34 14.13 11.93
C ASP A 129 -11.15 13.50 10.79
N ARG A 130 -10.89 13.91 9.53
CA ARG A 130 -11.48 13.27 8.32
C ARG A 130 -11.14 11.78 8.18
N LEU A 131 -9.89 11.39 8.42
CA LEU A 131 -9.53 9.96 8.42
C LEU A 131 -10.31 9.19 9.49
N THR A 132 -10.40 9.74 10.70
CA THR A 132 -11.13 9.09 11.81
C THR A 132 -12.61 8.99 11.50
N ASP A 133 -13.20 10.05 10.97
CA ASP A 133 -14.59 10.10 10.53
C ASP A 133 -14.85 9.07 9.41
N THR A 134 -13.95 8.99 8.41
CA THR A 134 -14.02 8.00 7.33
C THR A 134 -14.03 6.57 7.88
N VAL A 135 -13.12 6.22 8.80
CA VAL A 135 -13.09 4.89 9.41
C VAL A 135 -14.41 4.56 10.11
N ASN A 136 -14.99 5.51 10.85
CA ASN A 136 -16.26 5.32 11.53
C ASN A 136 -17.43 5.15 10.54
N VAL A 137 -17.45 5.94 9.46
CA VAL A 137 -18.45 5.80 8.38
C VAL A 137 -18.34 4.43 7.71
N LEU A 138 -17.14 3.99 7.36
CA LEU A 138 -16.90 2.69 6.73
C LEU A 138 -17.42 1.54 7.63
N ARG A 139 -17.02 1.49 8.89
CA ARG A 139 -17.47 0.46 9.84
C ARG A 139 -19.00 0.49 10.03
N GLY A 140 -19.58 1.68 10.18
CA GLY A 140 -21.03 1.84 10.30
C GLY A 140 -21.78 1.47 9.02
N ALA A 141 -21.25 1.86 7.86
CA ALA A 141 -21.84 1.55 6.55
C ALA A 141 -21.82 0.05 6.21
N TRP A 142 -20.80 -0.67 6.68
CA TRP A 142 -20.66 -2.11 6.45
C TRP A 142 -21.35 -2.99 7.50
N SER A 143 -21.76 -2.42 8.63
CA SER A 143 -22.56 -3.14 9.62
C SER A 143 -23.98 -3.45 9.12
N GLU A 144 -24.69 -4.36 9.79
CA GLU A 144 -26.08 -4.67 9.45
C GLU A 144 -27.02 -3.48 9.70
N GLY A 145 -27.93 -3.22 8.76
CA GLY A 145 -28.95 -2.18 8.84
C GLY A 145 -28.46 -0.78 8.45
N PRO A 146 -29.26 0.25 8.74
CA PRO A 146 -28.92 1.63 8.41
C PRO A 146 -27.69 2.11 9.15
N LEU A 147 -26.95 3.05 8.51
CA LEU A 147 -25.80 3.71 9.12
C LEU A 147 -26.20 4.47 10.40
N ASP A 148 -25.80 3.93 11.55
CA ASP A 148 -26.00 4.56 12.85
C ASP A 148 -24.76 5.35 13.28
N TYR A 149 -24.33 6.27 12.43
CA TYR A 149 -23.24 7.20 12.69
C TYR A 149 -23.52 8.53 12.01
N LYS A 150 -23.29 9.62 12.69
CA LYS A 150 -23.42 10.96 12.13
C LYS A 150 -22.02 11.51 11.81
N PRO A 151 -21.62 11.53 10.54
CA PRO A 151 -20.32 12.07 10.16
C PRO A 151 -20.19 13.56 10.47
N ASP A 152 -18.98 13.99 10.77
CA ASP A 152 -18.68 15.41 11.03
C ASP A 152 -18.51 16.21 9.71
N PHE A 153 -18.12 15.52 8.62
CA PHE A 153 -17.76 16.16 7.35
C PHE A 153 -18.77 15.93 6.22
N HIS A 154 -19.83 15.16 6.47
CA HIS A 154 -20.89 14.88 5.48
C HIS A 154 -22.27 14.96 6.15
N GLU A 155 -23.24 15.57 5.44
CA GLU A 155 -24.63 15.53 5.88
C GLU A 155 -25.30 14.25 5.35
N ILE A 156 -25.49 13.27 6.22
CA ILE A 156 -26.15 12.01 5.89
C ILE A 156 -27.47 11.90 6.63
N SER A 157 -28.49 11.39 5.93
CA SER A 157 -29.75 11.01 6.57
C SER A 157 -29.56 9.73 7.39
N ALA A 158 -30.06 9.69 8.61
CA ALA A 158 -29.98 8.53 9.51
C ALA A 158 -30.65 7.25 8.97
N ASP A 159 -31.42 7.36 7.88
CA ASP A 159 -32.16 6.24 7.28
C ASP A 159 -31.45 5.62 6.04
N ILE A 160 -30.16 5.96 5.82
CA ILE A 160 -29.39 5.39 4.70
C ILE A 160 -28.88 4.00 5.08
N ASP A 161 -29.22 3.01 4.28
CA ASP A 161 -28.64 1.67 4.30
C ASP A 161 -27.72 1.49 3.09
N VAL A 162 -26.41 1.45 3.32
CA VAL A 162 -25.40 1.28 2.26
C VAL A 162 -25.42 -0.17 1.79
N THR A 163 -25.64 -0.36 0.49
CA THR A 163 -25.72 -1.68 -0.14
C THR A 163 -25.03 -1.69 -1.51
N PRO A 164 -24.32 -2.79 -1.90
CA PRO A 164 -24.13 -4.01 -1.10
C PRO A 164 -23.27 -3.76 0.14
N LYS A 165 -23.36 -4.66 1.11
CA LYS A 165 -22.32 -4.79 2.15
C LYS A 165 -21.11 -5.50 1.53
N PRO A 166 -19.90 -5.40 2.09
CA PRO A 166 -18.78 -6.26 1.70
C PRO A 166 -19.14 -7.76 1.80
N ALA A 167 -18.46 -8.60 1.04
CA ALA A 167 -18.63 -10.06 1.09
C ALA A 167 -18.12 -10.63 2.41
N HIS A 168 -17.08 -10.02 2.98
CA HIS A 168 -16.46 -10.35 4.25
C HIS A 168 -16.17 -9.08 5.07
N ASP A 169 -15.67 -9.25 6.29
CA ASP A 169 -15.17 -8.11 7.07
C ASP A 169 -13.90 -7.56 6.41
N VAL A 170 -13.95 -6.35 5.90
CA VAL A 170 -12.81 -5.68 5.26
C VAL A 170 -11.89 -5.10 6.34
N PRO A 171 -10.65 -5.62 6.50
CA PRO A 171 -9.71 -5.04 7.44
C PRO A 171 -9.32 -3.61 7.05
N ILE A 172 -9.21 -2.72 8.03
CA ILE A 172 -8.75 -1.35 7.84
C ILE A 172 -7.31 -1.23 8.31
N MET A 173 -6.38 -1.15 7.36
CA MET A 173 -4.96 -0.93 7.59
C MET A 173 -4.65 0.57 7.60
N LEU A 174 -3.97 1.08 8.63
CA LEU A 174 -3.56 2.47 8.67
C LEU A 174 -2.05 2.62 8.45
N GLY A 175 -1.67 3.59 7.63
CA GLY A 175 -0.27 3.89 7.34
C GLY A 175 0.29 5.06 8.12
N GLY A 176 1.62 5.11 8.18
CA GLY A 176 2.36 6.25 8.69
C GLY A 176 3.46 5.89 9.70
N ALA A 177 4.55 6.67 9.65
CA ALA A 177 5.76 6.45 10.45
C ALA A 177 5.79 7.19 11.78
N ALA A 178 5.05 8.31 11.88
CA ALA A 178 5.07 9.16 13.07
C ALA A 178 4.33 8.50 14.25
N LYS A 179 4.83 8.69 15.46
CA LYS A 179 4.23 8.12 16.68
C LYS A 179 2.71 8.35 16.82
N PRO A 180 2.16 9.55 16.53
CA PRO A 180 0.70 9.74 16.54
C PRO A 180 -0.06 8.89 15.51
N ALA A 181 0.51 8.64 14.32
CA ALA A 181 -0.09 7.80 13.29
C ALA A 181 -0.10 6.32 13.72
N VAL A 182 1.03 5.83 14.24
CA VAL A 182 1.18 4.47 14.77
C VAL A 182 0.17 4.20 15.90
N ARG A 183 0.04 5.12 16.86
CA ARG A 183 -0.93 5.03 17.95
C ARG A 183 -2.38 5.11 17.48
N ARG A 184 -2.64 5.83 16.40
CA ARG A 184 -3.97 5.86 15.78
C ARG A 184 -4.26 4.50 15.14
N ALA A 185 -3.31 3.92 14.40
CA ALA A 185 -3.46 2.57 13.86
C ALA A 185 -3.82 1.56 14.96
N ALA A 186 -3.11 1.60 16.08
CA ALA A 186 -3.38 0.72 17.22
C ALA A 186 -4.81 0.84 17.79
N ARG A 187 -5.42 2.06 17.73
CA ARG A 187 -6.74 2.33 18.33
C ARG A 187 -7.92 2.07 17.43
N ILE A 188 -7.81 2.42 16.16
CA ILE A 188 -8.96 2.42 15.24
C ILE A 188 -8.73 1.58 13.98
N GLY A 189 -7.52 1.03 13.78
CA GLY A 189 -7.21 0.12 12.69
C GLY A 189 -7.22 -1.34 13.13
N ASP A 190 -7.28 -2.22 12.14
CA ASP A 190 -7.10 -3.66 12.28
C ASP A 190 -5.66 -4.06 11.91
N ALA A 191 -4.94 -3.13 11.24
CA ALA A 191 -3.57 -3.32 10.81
C ALA A 191 -2.79 -2.00 10.74
N TRP A 192 -1.47 -2.13 10.70
CA TRP A 192 -0.55 -1.02 10.45
C TRP A 192 0.42 -1.36 9.32
N CYS A 193 0.60 -0.43 8.37
CA CYS A 193 1.64 -0.53 7.35
C CYS A 193 2.85 0.34 7.69
N ALA A 194 3.98 -0.32 7.89
CA ALA A 194 5.29 0.32 8.03
C ALA A 194 5.78 0.79 6.65
N PRO A 195 5.94 2.10 6.41
CA PRO A 195 6.46 2.57 5.13
C PRO A 195 7.95 2.25 4.96
N SER A 196 8.41 2.09 3.72
CA SER A 196 9.79 1.74 3.36
C SER A 196 10.86 2.72 3.84
N ALA A 197 10.46 3.92 4.28
CA ALA A 197 11.37 4.93 4.81
C ALA A 197 11.87 4.66 6.24
N ILE A 198 11.42 3.59 6.90
CA ILE A 198 11.82 3.23 8.27
C ILE A 198 12.72 2.00 8.26
N SER A 199 13.80 2.06 9.05
CA SER A 199 14.67 0.89 9.26
C SER A 199 13.94 -0.23 10.01
N LEU A 200 14.41 -1.47 9.91
CA LEU A 200 13.87 -2.61 10.64
C LEU A 200 13.76 -2.34 12.15
N GLU A 201 14.78 -1.76 12.77
CA GLU A 201 14.76 -1.36 14.19
C GLU A 201 13.67 -0.29 14.45
N GLY A 202 13.44 0.58 13.49
CA GLY A 202 12.34 1.56 13.53
C GLY A 202 10.96 0.91 13.44
N VAL A 203 10.80 -0.14 12.63
CA VAL A 203 9.56 -0.95 12.57
C VAL A 203 9.33 -1.64 13.90
N ARG A 204 10.33 -2.37 14.42
CA ARG A 204 10.26 -3.07 15.71
C ARG A 204 9.78 -2.16 16.86
N LYS A 205 10.38 -0.98 17.00
CA LYS A 205 9.97 0.01 18.03
C LYS A 205 8.52 0.48 17.88
N ARG A 206 8.00 0.53 16.65
CA ARG A 206 6.62 0.95 16.40
C ARG A 206 5.63 -0.17 16.65
N THR A 207 6.02 -1.41 16.36
CA THR A 207 5.24 -2.60 16.72
C THR A 207 5.11 -2.68 18.25
N GLU A 208 6.18 -2.48 19.00
CA GLU A 208 6.14 -2.40 20.47
C GLU A 208 5.24 -1.24 20.98
N ASP A 209 5.28 -0.06 20.32
CA ASP A 209 4.37 1.06 20.66
C ASP A 209 2.89 0.68 20.39
N ILE A 210 2.58 -0.10 19.35
CA ILE A 210 1.24 -0.60 19.04
C ILE A 210 0.76 -1.56 20.13
N GLU A 211 1.56 -2.58 20.43
CA GLU A 211 1.26 -3.57 21.48
C GLU A 211 0.98 -2.88 22.82
N ASN A 212 1.86 -1.96 23.24
CA ASN A 212 1.70 -1.20 24.47
C ASN A 212 0.41 -0.36 24.51
N VAL A 213 -0.01 0.24 23.39
CA VAL A 213 -1.25 1.01 23.31
C VAL A 213 -2.46 0.08 23.43
N ARG A 214 -2.46 -1.05 22.70
CA ARG A 214 -3.56 -2.01 22.70
C ARG A 214 -3.73 -2.66 24.08
N GLU A 215 -2.62 -3.07 24.71
CA GLU A 215 -2.64 -3.63 26.08
C GLU A 215 -3.14 -2.61 27.11
N HIS A 216 -2.64 -1.36 27.05
CA HIS A 216 -3.01 -0.32 28.02
C HIS A 216 -4.47 0.15 27.91
N GLU A 217 -5.03 0.09 26.71
CA GLU A 217 -6.40 0.54 26.41
C GLU A 217 -7.40 -0.63 26.32
N ASP A 218 -6.99 -1.86 26.69
CA ASP A 218 -7.79 -3.10 26.66
C ASP A 218 -8.46 -3.32 25.28
N ILE A 219 -7.68 -3.13 24.18
CA ILE A 219 -8.15 -3.32 22.80
C ILE A 219 -7.89 -4.76 22.39
N ASP A 220 -8.96 -5.55 22.33
CA ASP A 220 -8.93 -6.96 21.92
C ASP A 220 -8.93 -7.13 20.39
N GLY A 221 -8.69 -8.37 19.93
CA GLY A 221 -8.72 -8.79 18.53
C GLY A 221 -7.33 -8.86 17.90
N ASP A 222 -7.28 -9.46 16.73
CA ASP A 222 -6.06 -9.62 15.95
C ASP A 222 -5.61 -8.25 15.41
N PHE A 223 -4.30 -8.11 15.18
CA PHE A 223 -3.73 -6.90 14.61
C PHE A 223 -2.57 -7.27 13.68
N GLN A 224 -2.71 -6.97 12.39
CA GLN A 224 -1.70 -7.33 11.40
C GLN A 224 -0.67 -6.22 11.21
N VAL A 225 0.60 -6.61 11.13
CA VAL A 225 1.69 -5.70 10.75
C VAL A 225 2.09 -5.97 9.30
N TYR A 226 1.95 -4.95 8.45
CA TYR A 226 2.46 -4.95 7.09
C TYR A 226 3.78 -4.19 7.04
N VAL A 227 4.76 -4.76 6.35
CA VAL A 227 6.08 -4.12 6.17
C VAL A 227 6.32 -3.89 4.69
N LEU A 228 6.43 -2.65 4.27
CA LEU A 228 6.72 -2.29 2.89
C LEU A 228 8.22 -2.04 2.70
N GLN A 229 8.83 -2.75 1.75
CA GLN A 229 10.21 -2.46 1.30
C GLN A 229 10.34 -2.60 -0.22
N HIS A 230 11.23 -1.81 -0.79
CA HIS A 230 11.62 -1.93 -2.20
C HIS A 230 12.57 -3.09 -2.39
N GLY A 231 12.35 -3.87 -3.44
CA GLY A 231 13.25 -4.97 -3.73
C GLY A 231 13.16 -5.51 -5.14
N PHE A 232 14.09 -6.41 -5.45
CA PHE A 232 14.14 -7.11 -6.73
C PHE A 232 14.94 -8.41 -6.63
N VAL A 233 14.44 -9.47 -7.25
CA VAL A 233 15.12 -10.77 -7.34
C VAL A 233 15.68 -10.94 -8.75
N GLY A 234 16.96 -11.27 -8.88
CA GLY A 234 17.64 -11.52 -10.16
C GLY A 234 18.62 -12.68 -10.08
N ASP A 235 19.33 -12.96 -11.17
CA ASP A 235 20.36 -14.02 -11.24
C ASP A 235 21.61 -13.66 -10.42
N SER A 236 21.81 -12.38 -10.15
CA SER A 236 22.87 -11.86 -9.29
C SER A 236 22.44 -10.59 -8.59
N ARG A 237 23.16 -10.21 -7.51
CA ARG A 237 22.92 -8.97 -6.80
C ARG A 237 23.11 -7.72 -7.69
N GLU A 238 24.05 -7.78 -8.63
CA GLU A 238 24.33 -6.69 -9.57
C GLU A 238 23.17 -6.51 -10.56
N GLU A 239 22.72 -7.61 -11.17
CA GLU A 239 21.61 -7.62 -12.11
C GLU A 239 20.29 -7.15 -11.46
N ALA A 240 19.95 -7.68 -10.31
CA ALA A 240 18.77 -7.25 -9.54
C ALA A 240 18.81 -5.75 -9.24
N TRP A 241 19.98 -5.22 -8.87
CA TRP A 241 20.14 -3.79 -8.63
C TRP A 241 20.00 -2.96 -9.92
N GLU A 242 20.60 -3.37 -11.01
CA GLU A 242 20.52 -2.67 -12.29
C GLU A 242 19.08 -2.63 -12.82
N ALA A 243 18.33 -3.71 -12.66
CA ALA A 243 16.93 -3.80 -13.06
C ALA A 243 16.03 -2.77 -12.33
N MET A 244 16.19 -2.63 -11.01
CA MET A 244 15.31 -1.77 -10.21
C MET A 244 15.80 -0.33 -10.06
N ARG A 245 17.11 -0.08 -10.12
CA ARG A 245 17.78 1.15 -9.66
C ARG A 245 17.14 2.43 -10.21
N ASP A 246 16.98 2.51 -11.52
CA ASP A 246 16.56 3.76 -12.18
C ASP A 246 15.10 4.07 -11.87
N GLY A 247 14.22 3.08 -11.88
CA GLY A 247 12.82 3.22 -11.48
C GLY A 247 12.68 3.50 -9.99
N TYR A 248 13.49 2.86 -9.16
CA TYR A 248 13.52 3.10 -7.72
C TYR A 248 13.95 4.53 -7.38
N PHE A 249 15.04 5.02 -7.96
CA PHE A 249 15.47 6.40 -7.77
C PHE A 249 14.47 7.41 -8.32
N TYR A 250 13.81 7.09 -9.43
CA TYR A 250 12.73 7.91 -9.97
C TYR A 250 11.60 8.11 -8.95
N ILE A 251 11.09 7.01 -8.38
CA ILE A 251 10.03 7.05 -7.36
C ILE A 251 10.47 7.85 -6.14
N GLN A 252 11.68 7.60 -5.63
CA GLN A 252 12.18 8.27 -4.43
C GLN A 252 12.33 9.78 -4.64
N ARG A 253 12.82 10.19 -5.80
CA ARG A 253 12.88 11.59 -6.19
C ARG A 253 11.49 12.24 -6.22
N ARG A 254 10.49 11.54 -6.81
CA ARG A 254 9.09 12.02 -6.84
C ARG A 254 8.50 12.15 -5.44
N TYR A 255 8.80 11.22 -4.54
CA TYR A 255 8.37 11.35 -3.14
C TYR A 255 9.03 12.52 -2.42
N GLU A 256 10.32 12.80 -2.65
CA GLU A 256 10.97 13.99 -2.09
C GLU A 256 10.30 15.28 -2.59
N GLU A 257 9.93 15.38 -3.87
CA GLU A 257 9.14 16.49 -4.42
C GLU A 257 7.76 16.61 -3.73
N ILE A 258 7.01 15.51 -3.63
CA ILE A 258 5.68 15.49 -3.01
C ILE A 258 5.73 15.92 -1.55
N PHE A 259 6.72 15.46 -0.79
CA PHE A 259 6.80 15.76 0.65
C PHE A 259 7.40 17.12 0.96
N SER A 260 8.32 17.60 0.16
CA SER A 260 8.93 18.94 0.33
C SER A 260 8.08 20.05 -0.26
N GLY A 261 7.28 19.76 -1.29
CA GLY A 261 6.61 20.77 -2.14
C GLY A 261 7.54 21.55 -3.06
N GLU A 262 8.80 21.09 -3.21
CA GLU A 262 9.82 21.75 -4.01
C GLU A 262 10.33 20.80 -5.10
N PRO A 263 10.63 21.30 -6.32
CA PRO A 263 11.22 20.47 -7.38
C PRO A 263 12.56 19.87 -6.95
N VAL A 264 12.77 18.60 -7.28
CA VAL A 264 14.03 17.88 -7.05
C VAL A 264 14.55 17.39 -8.39
N ASP A 265 15.61 18.01 -8.91
CA ASP A 265 16.18 17.65 -10.21
C ASP A 265 16.84 16.27 -10.16
N GLU A 266 17.64 16.00 -9.12
CA GLU A 266 18.36 14.75 -8.94
C GLU A 266 18.59 14.46 -7.45
N LEU A 267 18.55 13.17 -7.07
CA LEU A 267 18.94 12.72 -5.73
C LEU A 267 20.46 12.87 -5.55
N SER A 268 20.90 13.28 -4.36
CA SER A 268 22.32 13.32 -4.03
C SER A 268 22.95 11.92 -4.02
N ASP A 269 24.26 11.83 -4.25
CA ASP A 269 24.97 10.54 -4.22
C ASP A 269 24.88 9.88 -2.84
N GLU A 270 24.89 10.66 -1.77
CA GLU A 270 24.69 10.17 -0.39
C GLU A 270 23.29 9.54 -0.25
N ARG A 271 22.25 10.22 -0.75
CA ARG A 271 20.88 9.71 -0.72
C ARG A 271 20.71 8.43 -1.56
N LYS A 272 21.31 8.39 -2.75
CA LYS A 272 21.33 7.19 -3.59
C LYS A 272 21.99 5.99 -2.89
N GLN A 273 23.07 6.24 -2.15
CA GLN A 273 23.74 5.19 -1.37
C GLN A 273 22.88 4.70 -0.21
N GLU A 274 22.26 5.60 0.56
CA GLU A 274 21.31 5.24 1.63
C GLU A 274 20.15 4.38 1.10
N LEU A 275 19.55 4.79 -0.02
CA LEU A 275 18.46 4.06 -0.66
C LEU A 275 18.90 2.66 -1.10
N LYS A 276 20.11 2.55 -1.67
CA LYS A 276 20.66 1.24 -2.04
C LYS A 276 20.85 0.31 -0.84
N GLU A 277 21.27 0.85 0.31
CA GLU A 277 21.46 0.08 1.55
C GLU A 277 20.13 -0.33 2.19
N GLN A 278 19.03 0.40 1.92
CA GLN A 278 17.70 0.09 2.42
C GLN A 278 16.93 -0.92 1.57
N ALA A 279 17.26 -1.04 0.28
CA ALA A 279 16.56 -1.93 -0.64
C ALA A 279 17.02 -3.38 -0.48
N ILE A 280 16.08 -4.31 -0.62
CA ILE A 280 16.35 -5.76 -0.57
C ILE A 280 16.46 -6.29 -1.99
N PHE A 281 17.65 -6.69 -2.42
CA PHE A 281 17.86 -7.18 -3.80
C PHE A 281 19.00 -8.17 -3.87
N GLY A 282 18.89 -9.11 -4.80
CA GLY A 282 19.92 -10.14 -5.01
C GLY A 282 19.37 -11.41 -5.61
N THR A 283 20.09 -12.51 -5.41
CA THR A 283 19.61 -13.85 -5.73
C THR A 283 18.48 -14.26 -4.77
N PRO A 284 17.66 -15.28 -5.09
CA PRO A 284 16.64 -15.78 -4.19
C PRO A 284 17.17 -16.04 -2.77
N GLU A 285 18.33 -16.71 -2.64
CA GLU A 285 18.91 -17.00 -1.32
C GLU A 285 19.27 -15.73 -0.54
N GLN A 286 19.81 -14.71 -1.22
CA GLN A 286 20.15 -13.45 -0.57
C GLN A 286 18.90 -12.69 -0.12
N VAL A 287 17.82 -12.78 -0.87
CA VAL A 287 16.53 -12.16 -0.51
C VAL A 287 15.89 -12.92 0.65
N VAL A 288 15.94 -14.24 0.69
CA VAL A 288 15.51 -15.05 1.84
C VAL A 288 16.26 -14.64 3.10
N ASP A 289 17.60 -14.61 3.07
CA ASP A 289 18.43 -14.22 4.21
C ASP A 289 18.03 -12.83 4.77
N GLU A 290 17.75 -11.87 3.90
CA GLU A 290 17.31 -10.52 4.32
C GLU A 290 15.89 -10.54 4.90
N LEU A 291 14.94 -11.29 4.33
CA LEU A 291 13.57 -11.40 4.83
C LEU A 291 13.50 -12.15 6.17
N GLU A 292 14.35 -13.16 6.39
CA GLU A 292 14.48 -13.85 7.66
C GLU A 292 14.87 -12.88 8.79
N THR A 293 15.66 -11.84 8.52
CA THR A 293 16.00 -10.82 9.54
C THR A 293 14.77 -10.06 10.03
N TYR A 294 13.75 -9.91 9.17
CA TYR A 294 12.47 -9.31 9.56
C TYR A 294 11.63 -10.28 10.41
N CYS A 295 11.59 -11.58 10.06
CA CYS A 295 10.94 -12.61 10.88
C CYS A 295 11.58 -12.70 12.26
N ASP A 296 12.91 -12.74 12.34
CA ASP A 296 13.65 -12.77 13.61
C ASP A 296 13.36 -11.57 14.51
N ALA A 297 13.16 -10.40 13.91
CA ALA A 297 12.96 -9.15 14.65
C ALA A 297 11.49 -8.85 15.02
N LEU A 298 10.53 -9.33 14.23
CA LEU A 298 9.11 -8.96 14.31
C LEU A 298 8.17 -10.16 14.56
N GLY A 299 8.69 -11.40 14.44
CA GLY A 299 7.89 -12.63 14.45
C GLY A 299 7.41 -13.05 13.06
N ASP A 300 6.94 -14.29 12.98
CA ASP A 300 6.56 -14.91 11.69
C ASP A 300 5.16 -14.46 11.20
N ASP A 301 4.40 -13.73 12.00
CA ASP A 301 3.05 -13.28 11.70
C ASP A 301 3.02 -11.85 11.11
N ILE A 302 3.97 -11.55 10.22
CA ILE A 302 3.99 -10.31 9.46
C ILE A 302 3.58 -10.54 8.01
N HIS A 303 3.00 -9.51 7.39
CA HIS A 303 2.73 -9.48 5.96
C HIS A 303 3.74 -8.56 5.29
N PHE A 304 4.64 -9.13 4.52
CA PHE A 304 5.70 -8.36 3.84
C PHE A 304 5.25 -7.97 2.43
N ILE A 305 5.27 -6.67 2.14
CA ILE A 305 5.00 -6.11 0.81
C ILE A 305 6.33 -5.82 0.14
N PHE A 306 6.79 -6.77 -0.66
CA PHE A 306 8.04 -6.67 -1.42
C PHE A 306 7.79 -5.89 -2.72
N ARG A 307 8.03 -4.58 -2.71
CA ARG A 307 7.71 -3.71 -3.85
C ARG A 307 8.63 -3.97 -5.03
N THR A 308 8.11 -4.63 -6.06
CA THR A 308 8.81 -4.95 -7.31
C THR A 308 8.48 -3.99 -8.45
N TYR A 309 7.37 -3.26 -8.35
CA TYR A 309 6.96 -2.32 -9.39
C TYR A 309 7.81 -1.04 -9.33
N HIS A 310 8.72 -0.90 -10.30
CA HIS A 310 9.59 0.25 -10.49
C HIS A 310 9.35 0.84 -11.89
N PRO A 311 8.84 2.07 -12.03
CA PRO A 311 8.53 2.66 -13.33
C PRO A 311 9.72 2.63 -14.31
N GLY A 312 9.49 2.13 -15.53
CA GLY A 312 10.51 2.01 -16.56
C GLY A 312 11.32 0.71 -16.53
N THR A 313 11.13 -0.15 -15.52
CA THR A 313 11.59 -1.55 -15.60
C THR A 313 10.73 -2.32 -16.60
N GLY A 314 11.30 -3.23 -17.34
CA GLY A 314 10.58 -4.03 -18.35
C GLY A 314 9.50 -4.91 -17.71
N THR A 315 8.34 -5.04 -18.37
CA THR A 315 7.23 -5.88 -17.88
C THR A 315 7.66 -7.32 -17.64
N GLU A 316 8.37 -7.93 -18.60
CA GLU A 316 8.84 -9.32 -18.46
C GLU A 316 9.91 -9.46 -17.37
N GLU A 317 10.74 -8.46 -17.17
CA GLU A 317 11.75 -8.42 -16.13
C GLU A 317 11.12 -8.36 -14.73
N MET A 318 10.06 -7.55 -14.56
CA MET A 318 9.24 -7.52 -13.32
C MET A 318 8.49 -8.86 -13.14
N ALA A 319 7.91 -9.40 -14.21
CA ALA A 319 7.21 -10.69 -14.17
C ALA A 319 8.13 -11.84 -13.76
N GLU A 320 9.35 -11.89 -14.26
CA GLU A 320 10.35 -12.89 -13.87
C GLU A 320 10.76 -12.74 -12.39
N CYS A 321 10.98 -11.52 -11.92
CA CYS A 321 11.22 -11.25 -10.50
C CYS A 321 10.06 -11.76 -9.63
N ILE A 322 8.82 -11.54 -10.03
CA ILE A 322 7.62 -12.01 -9.31
C ILE A 322 7.54 -13.54 -9.29
N ARG A 323 7.80 -14.22 -10.41
CA ARG A 323 7.83 -15.69 -10.46
C ARG A 323 8.89 -16.25 -9.51
N ARG A 324 10.09 -15.67 -9.48
CA ARG A 324 11.16 -16.09 -8.55
C ARG A 324 10.77 -15.86 -7.09
N LEU A 325 10.08 -14.78 -6.78
CA LEU A 325 9.55 -14.56 -5.44
C LEU A 325 8.59 -15.68 -5.02
N GLY A 326 7.69 -16.11 -5.93
CA GLY A 326 6.76 -17.19 -5.66
C GLY A 326 7.41 -18.59 -5.62
N ASP A 327 8.28 -18.88 -6.57
CA ASP A 327 8.83 -20.23 -6.78
C ASP A 327 10.07 -20.52 -5.90
N GLU A 328 10.92 -19.51 -5.64
CA GLU A 328 12.23 -19.70 -5.03
C GLU A 328 12.39 -19.01 -3.66
N VAL A 329 11.66 -17.93 -3.38
CA VAL A 329 11.78 -17.19 -2.11
C VAL A 329 10.68 -17.61 -1.12
N ARG A 330 9.39 -17.50 -1.53
CA ARG A 330 8.26 -17.78 -0.64
C ARG A 330 8.30 -19.16 0.03
N PRO A 331 8.66 -20.25 -0.65
CA PRO A 331 8.69 -21.58 -0.02
C PRO A 331 9.72 -21.73 1.10
N GLU A 332 10.77 -20.91 1.11
CA GLU A 332 11.83 -20.94 2.13
C GLU A 332 11.46 -20.13 3.40
N LEU A 333 10.43 -19.28 3.32
CA LEU A 333 9.98 -18.40 4.42
C LEU A 333 8.86 -19.02 5.29
N VAL A 334 8.64 -20.32 5.22
CA VAL A 334 7.56 -21.04 5.94
C VAL A 334 8.06 -21.63 7.26
#